data_f355eb8907918568ed3fb8c9c55ff666
#
_entry.id   f355eb8907918568ed3fb8c9c55ff666
#
_cell.length_a   1.000
_cell.length_b   1.000
_cell.length_c   1.000
_cell.angle_alpha   90.00
_cell.angle_beta   90.00
_cell.angle_gamma   90.00
#
_symmetry.space_group_name_H-M   'P 1'
#
loop_
_entity.id
_entity.type
_entity.pdbx_description
1 polymer ?
#
loop_
_entity_poly.entity_id
_entity_poly.type
_entity_poly.pdbx_seq_one_letter_code
_entity_poly.pdbx_strand_id
1 'polypeptide(L)'
;MLNIGCHLSSAKGYLHMGREALAIGGNTFQFFTRNPRGGKAKAIDTEDIKALLTLMRENSFAPLLAHAPYTLNACSADSKIRDFARMVMTEDLQLLELLPGTRYNFHPGSHVKQGTEQGIIMIAELLNEILRPQQ
;
A
#
# COMPACT_ATOMS: atom_id res chain seq x y z
N MET A 1 5.06 4.61 -23.43
CA MET A 1 3.61 4.26 -23.37
C MET A 1 3.04 4.96 -22.16
N LEU A 2 1.83 5.49 -22.24
CA LEU A 2 1.15 6.12 -21.09
C LEU A 2 0.69 5.02 -20.12
N ASN A 3 1.01 5.17 -18.82
CA ASN A 3 0.49 4.32 -17.77
C ASN A 3 -0.78 4.94 -17.21
N ILE A 4 -1.90 4.25 -17.36
CA ILE A 4 -3.20 4.75 -16.94
C ILE A 4 -4.01 3.64 -16.27
N GLY A 5 -4.70 3.98 -15.20
CA GLY A 5 -5.54 3.07 -14.43
C GLY A 5 -6.42 3.83 -13.45
N CYS A 6 -7.13 3.10 -12.62
CA CYS A 6 -8.01 3.66 -11.60
C CYS A 6 -7.80 2.98 -10.24
N HIS A 7 -8.50 3.45 -9.24
CA HIS A 7 -8.54 2.79 -7.94
C HIS A 7 -9.55 1.64 -7.96
N LEU A 8 -9.08 0.42 -7.65
CA LEU A 8 -9.88 -0.80 -7.66
C LEU A 8 -10.06 -1.39 -6.27
N SER A 9 -11.12 -2.15 -6.10
CA SER A 9 -11.42 -2.80 -4.83
C SER A 9 -10.78 -4.18 -4.73
N SER A 10 -9.96 -4.40 -3.70
CA SER A 10 -9.37 -5.70 -3.40
C SER A 10 -10.36 -6.72 -2.80
N ALA A 11 -11.64 -6.37 -2.63
CA ALA A 11 -12.64 -7.23 -1.99
C ALA A 11 -12.81 -8.60 -2.67
N LYS A 12 -12.71 -8.64 -4.01
CA LYS A 12 -12.86 -9.86 -4.82
C LYS A 12 -11.54 -10.55 -5.16
N GLY A 13 -10.41 -10.07 -4.64
CA GLY A 13 -9.08 -10.63 -4.86
C GLY A 13 -8.23 -9.84 -5.85
N TYR A 14 -6.96 -10.23 -5.93
CA TYR A 14 -5.93 -9.55 -6.71
C TYR A 14 -6.07 -9.79 -8.21
N LEU A 15 -6.27 -11.03 -8.63
CA LEU A 15 -6.52 -11.37 -10.04
C LEU A 15 -7.75 -10.66 -10.58
N HIS A 16 -8.80 -10.52 -9.75
CA HIS A 16 -10.00 -9.80 -10.15
C HIS A 16 -9.70 -8.34 -10.49
N MET A 17 -8.89 -7.63 -9.66
CA MET A 17 -8.46 -6.26 -9.96
C MET A 17 -7.71 -6.18 -11.29
N GLY A 18 -6.79 -7.11 -11.56
CA GLY A 18 -6.07 -7.15 -12.84
C GLY A 18 -7.00 -7.28 -14.04
N ARG A 19 -7.98 -8.18 -13.95
CA ARG A 19 -9.00 -8.36 -15.01
C ARG A 19 -9.89 -7.12 -15.18
N GLU A 20 -10.27 -6.50 -14.08
CA GLU A 20 -11.07 -5.27 -14.09
C GLU A 20 -10.29 -4.11 -14.73
N ALA A 21 -9.00 -3.96 -14.40
CA ALA A 21 -8.13 -2.98 -15.04
C ALA A 21 -8.06 -3.17 -16.55
N LEU A 22 -7.85 -4.41 -17.03
CA LEU A 22 -7.83 -4.73 -18.46
C LEU A 22 -9.17 -4.42 -19.14
N ALA A 23 -10.29 -4.76 -18.50
CA ALA A 23 -11.62 -4.57 -19.05
C ALA A 23 -11.94 -3.08 -19.31
N ILE A 24 -11.33 -2.17 -18.55
CA ILE A 24 -11.48 -0.71 -18.74
C ILE A 24 -10.35 -0.09 -19.57
N GLY A 25 -9.45 -0.90 -20.14
CA GLY A 25 -8.33 -0.43 -20.95
C GLY A 25 -7.15 0.13 -20.14
N GLY A 26 -7.08 -0.15 -18.84
CA GLY A 26 -5.96 0.22 -17.98
C GLY A 26 -4.78 -0.74 -18.08
N ASN A 27 -3.58 -0.25 -17.82
CA ASN A 27 -2.35 -1.04 -17.73
C ASN A 27 -1.64 -0.89 -16.37
N THR A 28 -2.34 -0.36 -15.39
CA THR A 28 -1.97 -0.26 -13.97
C THR A 28 -3.22 -0.02 -13.15
N PHE A 29 -3.10 -0.11 -11.83
CA PHE A 29 -4.19 0.30 -10.92
C PHE A 29 -3.65 0.64 -9.54
N GLN A 30 -4.47 1.35 -8.76
CA GLN A 30 -4.27 1.58 -7.34
C GLN A 30 -5.26 0.72 -6.55
N PHE A 31 -4.85 0.30 -5.36
CA PHE A 31 -5.72 -0.43 -4.42
C PHE A 31 -5.36 -0.10 -2.98
N PHE A 32 -6.30 -0.26 -2.06
CA PHE A 32 -6.00 -0.25 -0.63
C PHE A 32 -5.48 -1.61 -0.19
N THR A 33 -4.40 -1.62 0.60
CA THR A 33 -3.80 -2.83 1.19
C THR A 33 -4.78 -3.55 2.13
N ARG A 34 -5.67 -2.77 2.76
CA ARG A 34 -6.72 -3.23 3.68
C ARG A 34 -7.91 -2.26 3.66
N ASN A 35 -8.91 -2.47 4.53
CA ASN A 35 -9.99 -1.52 4.67
C ASN A 35 -9.43 -0.11 4.94
N PRO A 36 -9.75 0.91 4.11
CA PRO A 36 -9.19 2.27 4.23
C PRO A 36 -9.55 3.00 5.53
N ARG A 37 -10.56 2.54 6.25
CA ARG A 37 -10.94 3.06 7.58
C ARG A 37 -10.21 2.38 8.73
N GLY A 38 -9.18 1.61 8.44
CA GLY A 38 -8.48 0.77 9.40
C GLY A 38 -9.15 -0.60 9.55
N GLY A 39 -8.49 -1.49 10.23
CA GLY A 39 -9.00 -2.83 10.48
C GLY A 39 -8.00 -3.92 10.14
N LYS A 40 -8.42 -5.13 10.38
CA LYS A 40 -7.59 -6.30 10.18
C LYS A 40 -7.29 -6.51 8.69
N ALA A 41 -6.03 -6.81 8.36
CA ALA A 41 -5.67 -7.23 7.02
C ALA A 41 -6.44 -8.51 6.64
N LYS A 42 -6.79 -8.63 5.36
CA LYS A 42 -7.37 -9.85 4.80
C LYS A 42 -6.29 -10.94 4.77
N ALA A 43 -6.67 -12.20 4.92
CA ALA A 43 -5.76 -13.30 4.70
C ALA A 43 -5.19 -13.22 3.28
N ILE A 44 -3.88 -13.42 3.15
CA ILE A 44 -3.19 -13.34 1.86
C ILE A 44 -3.44 -14.67 1.13
N ASP A 45 -4.01 -14.57 -0.08
CA ASP A 45 -4.09 -15.68 -1.02
C ASP A 45 -2.93 -15.56 -2.01
N THR A 46 -1.90 -16.38 -1.78
CA THR A 46 -0.68 -16.36 -2.60
C THR A 46 -0.91 -16.86 -4.02
N GLU A 47 -1.87 -17.74 -4.25
CA GLU A 47 -2.20 -18.22 -5.59
C GLU A 47 -2.93 -17.17 -6.41
N ASP A 48 -3.82 -16.40 -5.79
CA ASP A 48 -4.48 -15.26 -6.42
C ASP A 48 -3.48 -14.16 -6.80
N ILE A 49 -2.49 -13.89 -5.94
CA ILE A 49 -1.39 -12.96 -6.23
C ILE A 49 -0.53 -13.47 -7.41
N LYS A 50 -0.13 -14.75 -7.42
CA LYS A 50 0.63 -15.33 -8.52
C LYS A 50 -0.12 -15.24 -9.85
N ALA A 51 -1.42 -15.48 -9.83
CA ALA A 51 -2.27 -15.35 -11.00
C ALA A 51 -2.33 -13.90 -11.50
N LEU A 52 -2.42 -12.90 -10.59
CA LEU A 52 -2.30 -11.49 -10.96
C LEU A 52 -0.94 -11.19 -11.60
N LEU A 53 0.17 -11.63 -11.01
CA LEU A 53 1.52 -11.38 -11.54
C LEU A 53 1.71 -11.96 -12.94
N THR A 54 1.12 -13.12 -13.20
CA THR A 54 1.10 -13.73 -14.53
C THR A 54 0.34 -12.86 -15.52
N LEU A 55 -0.88 -12.46 -15.18
CA LEU A 55 -1.71 -11.56 -15.99
C LEU A 55 -0.99 -10.23 -16.28
N MET A 56 -0.35 -9.64 -15.29
CA MET A 56 0.39 -8.39 -15.44
C MET A 56 1.55 -8.53 -16.44
N ARG A 57 2.32 -9.62 -16.35
CA ARG A 57 3.43 -9.91 -17.25
C ARG A 57 2.95 -10.11 -18.69
N GLU A 58 1.89 -10.89 -18.88
CA GLU A 58 1.32 -11.17 -20.21
C GLU A 58 0.73 -9.94 -20.89
N ASN A 59 0.28 -8.95 -20.11
CA ASN A 59 -0.37 -7.74 -20.60
C ASN A 59 0.47 -6.46 -20.42
N SER A 60 1.77 -6.60 -20.16
CA SER A 60 2.70 -5.48 -20.02
C SER A 60 2.23 -4.39 -19.04
N PHE A 61 1.74 -4.81 -17.88
CA PHE A 61 1.33 -3.87 -16.83
C PHE A 61 2.52 -3.05 -16.34
N ALA A 62 2.25 -1.78 -16.06
CA ALA A 62 3.15 -0.92 -15.29
C ALA A 62 3.07 -1.28 -13.79
N PRO A 63 4.04 -0.82 -12.98
CA PRO A 63 4.00 -0.98 -11.54
C PRO A 63 2.66 -0.53 -10.92
N LEU A 64 2.18 -1.29 -9.97
CA LEU A 64 0.96 -0.98 -9.22
C LEU A 64 1.22 0.09 -8.16
N LEU A 65 0.16 0.66 -7.63
CA LEU A 65 0.18 1.58 -6.50
C LEU A 65 -0.66 1.04 -5.35
N ALA A 66 -0.02 0.62 -4.27
CA ALA A 66 -0.69 0.24 -3.04
C ALA A 66 -0.87 1.47 -2.15
N HIS A 67 -2.06 1.69 -1.64
CA HIS A 67 -2.37 2.81 -0.78
C HIS A 67 -2.64 2.33 0.64
N ALA A 68 -1.91 2.88 1.60
CA ALA A 68 -2.15 2.66 3.03
C ALA A 68 -3.54 3.17 3.44
N PRO A 69 -4.13 2.65 4.52
CA PRO A 69 -5.30 3.26 5.13
C PRO A 69 -5.05 4.74 5.47
N TYR A 70 -5.99 5.61 5.11
CA TYR A 70 -5.85 7.05 5.39
C TYR A 70 -6.06 7.42 6.87
N THR A 71 -6.36 6.45 7.72
CA THR A 71 -6.45 6.62 9.18
C THR A 71 -5.10 6.56 9.88
N LEU A 72 -4.02 6.22 9.17
CA LEU A 72 -2.69 6.14 9.75
C LEU A 72 -2.14 7.54 10.06
N ASN A 73 -1.45 7.65 11.19
CA ASN A 73 -0.75 8.88 11.56
C ASN A 73 0.60 8.53 12.22
N ALA A 74 1.63 8.46 11.39
CA ALA A 74 2.98 8.10 11.80
C ALA A 74 3.67 9.17 12.67
N CYS A 75 3.16 10.40 12.68
CA CYS A 75 3.69 11.52 13.45
C CYS A 75 2.71 12.06 14.53
N SER A 76 1.76 11.23 14.97
CA SER A 76 0.86 11.60 16.07
C SER A 76 1.62 11.86 17.38
N ALA A 77 1.11 12.78 18.20
CA ALA A 77 1.57 12.95 19.58
C ALA A 77 1.29 11.69 20.44
N ASP A 78 0.21 10.97 20.14
CA ASP A 78 -0.15 9.73 20.85
C ASP A 78 0.69 8.55 20.32
N SER A 79 1.47 7.93 21.23
CA SER A 79 2.31 6.77 20.90
C SER A 79 1.50 5.57 20.42
N LYS A 80 0.30 5.33 20.94
CA LYS A 80 -0.55 4.21 20.52
C LYS A 80 -0.97 4.34 19.06
N ILE A 81 -1.22 5.57 18.60
CA ILE A 81 -1.55 5.84 17.19
C ILE A 81 -0.31 5.61 16.31
N ARG A 82 0.88 6.02 16.76
CA ARG A 82 2.14 5.73 16.04
C ARG A 82 2.44 4.23 15.99
N ASP A 83 2.27 3.51 17.10
CA ASP A 83 2.48 2.07 17.15
C ASP A 83 1.54 1.31 16.23
N PHE A 84 0.28 1.76 16.14
CA PHE A 84 -0.67 1.23 15.17
C PHE A 84 -0.23 1.51 13.73
N ALA A 85 0.22 2.72 13.42
CA ALA A 85 0.74 3.05 12.09
C ALA A 85 1.96 2.19 11.73
N ARG A 86 2.91 2.01 12.68
CA ARG A 86 4.08 1.13 12.53
C ARG A 86 3.68 -0.30 12.19
N MET A 87 2.78 -0.87 12.99
CA MET A 87 2.29 -2.24 12.78
C MET A 87 1.67 -2.41 11.38
N VAL A 88 0.76 -1.51 11.02
CA VAL A 88 0.05 -1.58 9.73
C VAL A 88 1.01 -1.42 8.55
N MET A 89 1.90 -0.43 8.59
CA MET A 89 2.87 -0.19 7.51
C MET A 89 3.84 -1.36 7.36
N THR A 90 4.27 -1.98 8.46
CA THR A 90 5.12 -3.19 8.43
C THR A 90 4.40 -4.35 7.75
N GLU A 91 3.15 -4.61 8.11
CA GLU A 91 2.35 -5.68 7.49
C GLU A 91 2.07 -5.40 6.00
N ASP A 92 1.81 -4.14 5.65
CA ASP A 92 1.61 -3.73 4.26
C ASP A 92 2.87 -3.95 3.42
N LEU A 93 4.05 -3.57 3.93
CA LEU A 93 5.33 -3.80 3.25
C LEU A 93 5.60 -5.30 3.06
N GLN A 94 5.29 -6.15 4.06
CA GLN A 94 5.40 -7.60 3.92
C GLN A 94 4.48 -8.16 2.83
N LEU A 95 3.26 -7.64 2.71
CA LEU A 95 2.37 -7.97 1.61
C LEU A 95 2.97 -7.58 0.26
N LEU A 96 3.58 -6.39 0.18
CA LEU A 96 4.15 -5.88 -1.07
C LEU A 96 5.41 -6.63 -1.52
N GLU A 97 6.10 -7.35 -0.64
CA GLU A 97 7.15 -8.30 -1.04
C GLU A 97 6.63 -9.39 -2.00
N LEU A 98 5.33 -9.73 -1.91
CA LEU A 98 4.66 -10.66 -2.84
C LEU A 98 4.24 -10.01 -4.17
N LEU A 99 4.30 -8.68 -4.26
CA LEU A 99 3.90 -7.87 -5.41
C LEU A 99 5.08 -6.98 -5.87
N PRO A 100 6.18 -7.56 -6.36
CA PRO A 100 7.42 -6.84 -6.64
C PRO A 100 7.21 -5.68 -7.61
N GLY A 101 7.88 -4.56 -7.33
CA GLY A 101 7.78 -3.32 -8.11
C GLY A 101 6.55 -2.47 -7.79
N THR A 102 5.65 -2.91 -6.90
CA THR A 102 4.53 -2.09 -6.43
C THR A 102 5.04 -0.94 -5.57
N ARG A 103 4.54 0.27 -5.82
CA ARG A 103 4.83 1.45 -5.01
C ARG A 103 3.87 1.56 -3.85
N TYR A 104 4.37 1.96 -2.69
CA TYR A 104 3.56 2.19 -1.50
C TYR A 104 3.34 3.68 -1.28
N ASN A 105 2.09 4.08 -1.18
CA ASN A 105 1.66 5.46 -0.91
C ASN A 105 0.97 5.54 0.44
N PHE A 106 1.29 6.55 1.24
CA PHE A 106 0.65 6.81 2.52
C PHE A 106 0.50 8.31 2.77
N HIS A 107 -0.47 8.68 3.60
CA HIS A 107 -0.58 10.04 4.10
C HIS A 107 0.41 10.26 5.25
N PRO A 108 1.15 11.36 5.30
CA PRO A 108 2.11 11.62 6.38
C PRO A 108 1.43 11.77 7.75
N GLY A 109 0.14 12.09 7.78
CA GLY A 109 -0.62 12.32 8.99
C GLY A 109 -0.52 13.75 9.49
N SER A 110 -0.79 13.94 10.78
CA SER A 110 -0.74 15.23 11.44
C SER A 110 0.19 15.19 12.64
N HIS A 111 1.10 16.16 12.74
CA HIS A 111 2.01 16.31 13.88
C HIS A 111 1.33 16.77 15.19
N VAL A 112 0.03 17.05 15.17
CA VAL A 112 -0.80 17.37 16.34
C VAL A 112 -0.12 18.41 17.27
N LYS A 113 0.18 19.61 16.74
CA LYS A 113 0.82 20.75 17.42
C LYS A 113 2.28 20.56 17.88
N GLN A 114 2.93 19.42 17.55
CA GLN A 114 4.36 19.19 17.88
C GLN A 114 5.32 19.97 16.97
N GLY A 115 4.84 20.50 15.86
CA GLY A 115 5.62 21.19 14.84
C GLY A 115 5.97 20.29 13.65
N THR A 116 6.11 20.90 12.48
CA THR A 116 6.37 20.20 11.22
C THR A 116 7.69 19.44 11.25
N GLU A 117 8.75 20.03 11.79
CA GLU A 117 10.08 19.40 11.89
C GLU A 117 10.03 18.12 12.71
N GLN A 118 9.36 18.17 13.89
CA GLN A 118 9.16 16.98 14.72
C GLN A 118 8.36 15.90 14.00
N GLY A 119 7.33 16.29 13.24
CA GLY A 119 6.56 15.37 12.43
C GLY A 119 7.40 14.67 11.35
N ILE A 120 8.27 15.40 10.66
CA ILE A 120 9.20 14.84 9.65
C ILE A 120 10.17 13.86 10.30
N ILE A 121 10.76 14.22 11.45
CA ILE A 121 11.69 13.35 12.19
C ILE A 121 10.99 12.03 12.54
N MET A 122 9.80 12.06 13.13
CA MET A 122 9.06 10.87 13.53
C MET A 122 8.75 9.94 12.34
N ILE A 123 8.37 10.51 11.19
CA ILE A 123 8.10 9.73 9.97
C ILE A 123 9.39 9.11 9.45
N ALA A 124 10.48 9.87 9.42
CA ALA A 124 11.78 9.37 8.95
C ALA A 124 12.30 8.24 9.85
N GLU A 125 12.19 8.37 11.17
CA GLU A 125 12.55 7.32 12.12
C GLU A 125 11.74 6.04 11.88
N LEU A 126 10.41 6.16 11.72
CA LEU A 126 9.56 5.03 11.40
C LEU A 126 9.96 4.35 10.09
N LEU A 127 10.16 5.11 9.03
CA LEU A 127 10.55 4.56 7.73
C LEU A 127 11.92 3.86 7.81
N ASN A 128 12.90 4.45 8.51
CA ASN A 128 14.20 3.83 8.72
C ASN A 128 14.12 2.52 9.53
N GLU A 129 13.14 2.39 10.41
CA GLU A 129 12.92 1.17 11.20
C GLU A 129 12.28 0.04 10.38
N ILE A 130 11.29 0.37 9.52
CA ILE A 130 10.47 -0.64 8.85
C ILE A 130 10.94 -0.98 7.43
N LEU A 131 11.67 -0.09 6.75
CA LEU A 131 12.19 -0.34 5.41
C LEU A 131 13.45 -1.22 5.47
N ARG A 132 13.54 -2.16 4.55
CA ARG A 132 14.71 -3.02 4.37
C ARG A 132 15.48 -2.58 3.12
N PRO A 133 16.82 -2.79 3.06
CA PRO A 133 17.64 -2.33 1.93
C PRO A 133 17.23 -2.86 0.54
N GLN A 134 16.37 -3.86 0.49
CA GLN A 134 15.95 -4.54 -0.75
C GLN A 134 14.47 -4.33 -1.10
N GLN A 135 13.80 -3.45 -0.38
CA GLN A 135 12.38 -3.11 -0.62
C GLN A 135 12.22 -1.90 -1.55
#